data_0430885d9d83beabaf1751b9a9a780bc
#
_entry.id   0430885d9d83beabaf1751b9a9a780bc
#
_cell.length_a   1.000
_cell.length_b   1.000
_cell.length_c   1.000
_cell.angle_alpha   90.00
_cell.angle_beta   90.00
_cell.angle_gamma   90.00
#
_symmetry.space_group_name_H-M   'P 1'
#
loop_
_entity.id
_entity.type
_entity.pdbx_description
1 polymer ?
#
loop_
_entity_poly.entity_id
_entity_poly.type
_entity_poly.pdbx_seq_one_letter_code
_entity_poly.pdbx_strand_id
1 'polypeptide(L)'
;NMEFIRKLPIPKELKAQFSLSEKLISVKEKRDAEIKKVFTGESDKKLLIIGPCSADREDAVLDYVNRLAKVQEKVADKLILIPRIYTNKPRTTGEGYKGMVHQPDPEKKEDMLQGLIAIRELHTRAIEQTGLTCADEMLYPENHRYLSDLLSYVAIGARSVENQQHRLTASGLDIPVGMKNPTGGDLSVMMNSLTAAQASHVFLYRCLLYTSDAADE
;
A
#
# COMPACT_ATOMS: atom_id res chain seq x y z
N ASN A 1 -1.93 18.06 -24.52
CA ASN A 1 -1.64 16.96 -25.42
C ASN A 1 -1.26 15.74 -24.60
N MET A 2 -1.71 14.55 -25.04
CA MET A 2 -1.39 13.28 -24.40
C MET A 2 -0.34 12.59 -25.26
N GLU A 3 0.73 12.09 -24.64
CA GLU A 3 1.79 11.36 -25.29
C GLU A 3 1.95 9.99 -24.63
N PHE A 4 2.04 8.93 -25.45
CA PHE A 4 2.27 7.57 -24.96
C PHE A 4 3.75 7.26 -25.05
N ILE A 5 4.42 7.23 -23.90
CA ILE A 5 5.88 7.04 -23.83
C ILE A 5 6.25 5.57 -23.83
N ARG A 6 5.52 4.74 -23.06
CA ARG A 6 5.87 3.33 -22.84
C ARG A 6 4.66 2.53 -22.37
N LYS A 7 4.59 1.25 -22.77
CA LYS A 7 3.73 0.26 -22.15
C LYS A 7 4.40 -0.23 -20.86
N LEU A 8 3.65 -0.23 -19.75
CA LEU A 8 4.09 -0.85 -18.50
C LEU A 8 3.70 -2.33 -18.46
N PRO A 9 4.46 -3.20 -17.76
CA PRO A 9 4.04 -4.56 -17.50
C PRO A 9 2.74 -4.56 -16.67
N ILE A 10 1.92 -5.56 -16.83
CA ILE A 10 0.76 -5.74 -15.96
C ILE A 10 1.22 -6.24 -14.57
N PRO A 11 0.41 -6.05 -13.51
CA PRO A 11 0.77 -6.49 -12.15
C PRO A 11 1.20 -7.95 -12.05
N LYS A 12 0.53 -8.87 -12.74
CA LYS A 12 0.88 -10.30 -12.77
C LYS A 12 2.30 -10.53 -13.30
N GLU A 13 2.66 -9.89 -14.39
CA GLU A 13 4.01 -10.01 -14.99
C GLU A 13 5.09 -9.50 -14.03
N LEU A 14 4.86 -8.34 -13.42
CA LEU A 14 5.83 -7.77 -12.48
C LEU A 14 5.95 -8.60 -11.20
N LYS A 15 4.85 -9.11 -10.67
CA LYS A 15 4.84 -10.01 -9.51
C LYS A 15 5.57 -11.33 -9.82
N ALA A 16 5.39 -11.89 -11.00
CA ALA A 16 6.09 -13.11 -11.41
C ALA A 16 7.61 -12.88 -11.54
N GLN A 17 8.01 -11.73 -12.07
CA GLN A 17 9.42 -11.35 -12.20
C GLN A 17 10.08 -11.08 -10.84
N PHE A 18 9.35 -10.50 -9.90
CA PHE A 18 9.80 -10.16 -8.55
C PHE A 18 8.93 -10.90 -7.51
N SER A 19 8.91 -12.23 -7.62
CA SER A 19 8.08 -13.09 -6.76
C SER A 19 8.62 -13.15 -5.34
N LEU A 20 7.70 -13.30 -4.39
CA LEU A 20 8.06 -13.56 -3.00
C LEU A 20 8.49 -15.02 -2.82
N SER A 21 9.46 -15.25 -1.93
CA SER A 21 9.77 -16.59 -1.47
C SER A 21 8.62 -17.15 -0.60
N GLU A 22 8.50 -18.47 -0.53
CA GLU A 22 7.50 -19.13 0.36
C GLU A 22 7.64 -18.65 1.82
N LYS A 23 8.86 -18.40 2.27
CA LYS A 23 9.10 -17.84 3.61
C LYS A 23 8.45 -16.47 3.78
N LEU A 24 8.57 -15.58 2.81
CA LEU A 24 7.98 -14.23 2.89
C LEU A 24 6.47 -14.27 2.78
N ILE A 25 5.92 -15.15 1.96
CA ILE A 25 4.48 -15.39 1.87
C ILE A 25 3.95 -15.82 3.24
N SER A 26 4.59 -16.79 3.88
CA SER A 26 4.20 -17.25 5.21
C SER A 26 4.28 -16.16 6.28
N VAL A 27 5.32 -15.31 6.22
CA VAL A 27 5.45 -14.15 7.12
C VAL A 27 4.27 -13.19 6.92
N LYS A 28 3.93 -12.89 5.68
CA LYS A 28 2.80 -12.00 5.37
C LYS A 28 1.47 -12.57 5.84
N GLU A 29 1.17 -13.81 5.51
CA GLU A 29 -0.07 -14.48 5.92
C GLU A 29 -0.24 -14.47 7.44
N LYS A 30 0.82 -14.78 8.19
CA LYS A 30 0.81 -14.74 9.65
C LYS A 30 0.53 -13.33 10.16
N ARG A 31 1.17 -12.32 9.59
CA ARG A 31 0.98 -10.92 9.96
C ARG A 31 -0.44 -10.45 9.66
N ASP A 32 -0.97 -10.77 8.50
CA ASP A 32 -2.33 -10.42 8.10
C ASP A 32 -3.36 -11.06 9.04
N ALA A 33 -3.15 -12.32 9.43
CA ALA A 33 -4.01 -13.00 10.39
C ALA A 33 -3.98 -12.33 11.78
N GLU A 34 -2.79 -11.93 12.27
CA GLU A 34 -2.66 -11.20 13.53
C GLU A 34 -3.36 -9.83 13.48
N ILE A 35 -3.21 -9.09 12.38
CA ILE A 35 -3.85 -7.79 12.17
C ILE A 35 -5.37 -7.97 12.11
N LYS A 36 -5.85 -8.96 11.38
CA LYS A 36 -7.28 -9.27 11.25
C LYS A 36 -7.93 -9.51 12.62
N LYS A 37 -7.27 -10.24 13.52
CA LYS A 37 -7.77 -10.50 14.88
C LYS A 37 -8.03 -9.23 15.68
N VAL A 38 -7.29 -8.16 15.44
CA VAL A 38 -7.53 -6.86 16.11
C VAL A 38 -8.85 -6.25 15.62
N PHE A 39 -9.13 -6.34 14.32
CA PHE A 39 -10.38 -5.81 13.74
C PHE A 39 -11.61 -6.65 14.10
N THR A 40 -11.44 -7.96 14.28
CA THR A 40 -12.54 -8.88 14.66
C THR A 40 -12.78 -8.91 16.18
N GLY A 41 -11.94 -8.23 16.97
CA GLY A 41 -12.05 -8.23 18.43
C GLY A 41 -11.53 -9.50 19.11
N GLU A 42 -10.83 -10.37 18.36
CA GLU A 42 -10.18 -11.58 18.89
C GLU A 42 -8.83 -11.27 19.57
N SER A 43 -8.33 -10.05 19.44
CA SER A 43 -7.10 -9.59 20.06
C SER A 43 -7.28 -8.21 20.68
N ASP A 44 -6.82 -8.04 21.93
CA ASP A 44 -6.82 -6.76 22.65
C ASP A 44 -5.67 -5.84 22.24
N LYS A 45 -4.76 -6.30 21.39
CA LYS A 45 -3.65 -5.49 20.88
C LYS A 45 -4.17 -4.29 20.10
N LYS A 46 -3.37 -3.25 20.04
CA LYS A 46 -3.66 -2.06 19.22
C LYS A 46 -2.73 -2.04 17.99
N LEU A 47 -3.26 -1.52 16.90
CA LEU A 47 -2.47 -1.28 15.69
C LEU A 47 -1.85 0.12 15.74
N LEU A 48 -0.58 0.22 15.40
CA LEU A 48 0.11 1.49 15.24
C LEU A 48 0.76 1.55 13.86
N ILE A 49 0.16 2.34 12.98
CA ILE A 49 0.70 2.62 11.64
C ILE A 49 1.60 3.84 11.77
N ILE A 50 2.91 3.65 11.65
CA ILE A 50 3.88 4.69 11.94
C ILE A 50 5.05 4.68 10.96
N GLY A 51 5.49 5.85 10.54
CA GLY A 51 6.63 6.00 9.64
C GLY A 51 6.76 7.39 9.04
N PRO A 52 7.72 7.59 8.13
CA PRO A 52 7.95 8.86 7.46
C PRO A 52 6.73 9.29 6.62
N CYS A 53 6.72 10.56 6.23
CA CYS A 53 5.66 11.14 5.40
C CYS A 53 5.62 10.50 3.99
N SER A 54 6.79 10.22 3.43
CA SER A 54 6.95 9.53 2.15
C SER A 54 8.30 8.81 2.11
N ALA A 55 8.34 7.70 1.39
CA ALA A 55 9.58 7.01 1.06
C ALA A 55 10.23 7.70 -0.15
N ASP A 56 11.45 8.17 0.01
CA ASP A 56 12.25 8.83 -1.04
C ASP A 56 13.63 8.18 -1.22
N ARG A 57 14.15 7.58 -0.16
CA ARG A 57 15.44 6.89 -0.15
C ARG A 57 15.31 5.55 0.54
N GLU A 58 15.66 4.49 -0.18
CA GLU A 58 15.56 3.11 0.32
C GLU A 58 16.38 2.88 1.59
N ASP A 59 17.63 3.34 1.61
CA ASP A 59 18.55 3.17 2.75
C ASP A 59 17.97 3.78 4.04
N ALA A 60 17.43 4.98 3.97
CA ALA A 60 16.82 5.66 5.10
C ALA A 60 15.54 4.97 5.59
N VAL A 61 14.71 4.50 4.65
CA VAL A 61 13.48 3.76 4.98
C VAL A 61 13.81 2.43 5.65
N LEU A 62 14.75 1.66 5.11
CA LEU A 62 15.15 0.38 5.68
C LEU A 62 15.81 0.54 7.05
N ASP A 63 16.64 1.56 7.27
CA ASP A 63 17.18 1.87 8.60
C ASP A 63 16.04 2.15 9.60
N TYR A 64 15.06 2.97 9.21
CA TYR A 64 13.90 3.25 10.04
C TYR A 64 13.12 1.97 10.40
N VAL A 65 12.80 1.14 9.41
CA VAL A 65 12.02 -0.09 9.62
C VAL A 65 12.78 -1.10 10.48
N ASN A 66 14.10 -1.22 10.30
CA ASN A 66 14.94 -2.07 11.15
C ASN A 66 14.97 -1.59 12.62
N ARG A 67 15.00 -0.29 12.86
CA ARG A 67 14.87 0.25 14.24
C ARG A 67 13.47 -0.01 14.80
N LEU A 68 12.43 0.13 13.98
CA LEU A 68 11.06 -0.13 14.39
C LEU A 68 10.83 -1.60 14.75
N ALA A 69 11.49 -2.54 14.05
CA ALA A 69 11.43 -3.95 14.38
C ALA A 69 11.94 -4.26 15.81
N LYS A 70 13.02 -3.59 16.24
CA LYS A 70 13.52 -3.70 17.61
C LYS A 70 12.54 -3.13 18.66
N VAL A 71 11.74 -2.14 18.28
CA VAL A 71 10.68 -1.63 19.13
C VAL A 71 9.51 -2.61 19.19
N GLN A 72 9.15 -3.21 18.03
CA GLN A 72 8.09 -4.22 17.95
C GLN A 72 8.35 -5.38 18.92
N GLU A 73 9.57 -5.87 19.02
CA GLU A 73 9.93 -6.93 19.97
C GLU A 73 9.59 -6.57 21.42
N LYS A 74 9.77 -5.29 21.79
CA LYS A 74 9.54 -4.80 23.17
C LYS A 74 8.08 -4.56 23.49
N VAL A 75 7.23 -4.36 22.48
CA VAL A 75 5.81 -3.99 22.66
C VAL A 75 4.86 -5.03 22.06
N ALA A 76 5.38 -6.18 21.66
CA ALA A 76 4.64 -7.22 20.95
C ALA A 76 3.46 -7.79 21.75
N ASP A 77 3.46 -7.67 23.07
CA ASP A 77 2.36 -8.06 23.94
C ASP A 77 1.14 -7.13 23.82
N LYS A 78 1.33 -5.87 23.41
CA LYS A 78 0.31 -4.82 23.37
C LYS A 78 0.05 -4.21 22.02
N LEU A 79 1.11 -4.11 21.18
CA LEU A 79 1.05 -3.39 19.92
C LEU A 79 1.48 -4.28 18.73
N ILE A 80 0.79 -4.07 17.62
CA ILE A 80 1.25 -4.51 16.30
C ILE A 80 1.66 -3.26 15.53
N LEU A 81 2.97 -3.13 15.27
CA LEU A 81 3.51 -2.01 14.50
C LEU A 81 3.44 -2.33 13.02
N ILE A 82 2.89 -1.41 12.25
CA ILE A 82 2.84 -1.48 10.79
C ILE A 82 3.67 -0.30 10.25
N PRO A 83 4.87 -0.55 9.71
CA PRO A 83 5.69 0.50 9.15
C PRO A 83 4.97 1.21 8.00
N ARG A 84 4.96 2.51 8.01
CA ARG A 84 4.44 3.32 6.95
C ARG A 84 5.53 3.55 5.91
N ILE A 85 5.38 2.97 4.73
CA ILE A 85 6.25 3.15 3.58
C ILE A 85 5.39 3.70 2.44
N TYR A 86 5.13 5.00 2.46
CA TYR A 86 4.32 5.64 1.44
C TYR A 86 5.17 6.00 0.22
N THR A 87 4.96 5.27 -0.85
CA THR A 87 5.75 5.34 -2.08
C THR A 87 5.22 6.33 -3.10
N ASN A 88 4.05 6.90 -2.84
CA ASN A 88 3.43 7.95 -3.65
C ASN A 88 3.35 9.26 -2.87
N LYS A 89 3.58 10.38 -3.57
CA LYS A 89 3.45 11.72 -3.01
C LYS A 89 2.47 12.55 -3.83
N PRO A 90 1.27 12.84 -3.29
CA PRO A 90 0.32 13.70 -3.99
C PRO A 90 0.84 15.13 -4.09
N ARG A 91 0.75 15.72 -5.29
CA ARG A 91 1.15 17.09 -5.57
C ARG A 91 0.01 17.86 -6.23
N THR A 92 -0.48 18.88 -5.56
CA THR A 92 -1.59 19.69 -6.06
C THR A 92 -1.21 20.50 -7.30
N THR A 93 0.01 21.03 -7.34
CA THR A 93 0.54 21.82 -8.46
C THR A 93 1.22 20.97 -9.53
N GLY A 94 1.45 19.68 -9.28
CA GLY A 94 2.21 18.80 -10.15
C GLY A 94 3.73 19.01 -10.11
N GLU A 95 4.21 19.97 -9.31
CA GLU A 95 5.63 20.28 -9.15
C GLU A 95 6.27 19.53 -7.96
N GLY A 96 7.57 19.31 -8.02
CA GLY A 96 8.38 18.67 -7.00
C GLY A 96 8.30 17.15 -7.00
N TYR A 97 9.01 16.52 -6.07
CA TYR A 97 9.12 15.06 -5.97
C TYR A 97 7.75 14.37 -5.79
N LYS A 98 7.44 13.42 -6.66
CA LYS A 98 6.13 12.74 -6.73
C LYS A 98 6.09 11.37 -6.04
N GLY A 99 7.13 11.01 -5.33
CA GLY A 99 7.27 9.73 -4.67
C GLY A 99 8.06 8.71 -5.48
N MET A 100 8.48 7.64 -4.82
CA MET A 100 9.38 6.63 -5.38
C MET A 100 8.78 5.92 -6.61
N VAL A 101 7.47 5.75 -6.66
CA VAL A 101 6.82 5.12 -7.83
C VAL A 101 7.01 5.88 -9.13
N HIS A 102 7.12 7.20 -9.07
CA HIS A 102 7.36 8.04 -10.25
C HIS A 102 8.84 8.31 -10.47
N GLN A 103 9.57 8.48 -9.37
CA GLN A 103 10.95 8.95 -9.36
C GLN A 103 11.74 8.17 -8.31
N PRO A 104 12.16 6.91 -8.62
CA PRO A 104 12.86 6.05 -7.67
C PRO A 104 14.20 6.61 -7.22
N ASP A 105 14.82 7.46 -8.04
CA ASP A 105 16.00 8.26 -7.70
C ASP A 105 15.62 9.74 -7.74
N PRO A 106 15.58 10.43 -6.58
CA PRO A 106 15.16 11.83 -6.51
C PRO A 106 16.00 12.80 -7.36
N GLU A 107 17.22 12.40 -7.73
CA GLU A 107 18.15 13.22 -8.52
C GLU A 107 18.03 13.00 -10.03
N LYS A 108 17.28 11.97 -10.44
CA LYS A 108 17.06 11.62 -11.85
C LYS A 108 15.67 11.99 -12.35
N LYS A 109 15.49 11.89 -13.67
CA LYS A 109 14.18 12.04 -14.30
C LYS A 109 13.22 10.93 -13.86
N GLU A 110 11.94 11.24 -13.95
CA GLU A 110 10.87 10.27 -13.68
C GLU A 110 10.98 9.03 -14.58
N ASP A 111 10.87 7.85 -13.98
CA ASP A 111 10.76 6.56 -14.67
C ASP A 111 9.81 5.65 -13.88
N MET A 112 8.57 5.58 -14.33
CA MET A 112 7.52 4.83 -13.62
C MET A 112 7.77 3.32 -13.63
N LEU A 113 8.41 2.76 -14.65
CA LEU A 113 8.74 1.32 -14.67
C LEU A 113 9.77 0.99 -13.58
N GLN A 114 10.84 1.76 -13.53
CA GLN A 114 11.84 1.61 -12.47
C GLN A 114 11.23 1.91 -11.10
N GLY A 115 10.32 2.85 -11.03
CA GLY A 115 9.57 3.15 -9.81
C GLY A 115 8.73 1.96 -9.31
N LEU A 116 7.97 1.31 -10.19
CA LEU A 116 7.20 0.11 -9.83
C LEU A 116 8.08 -1.04 -9.35
N ILE A 117 9.24 -1.24 -9.96
CA ILE A 117 10.24 -2.22 -9.51
C ILE A 117 10.77 -1.82 -8.13
N ALA A 118 11.22 -0.59 -7.97
CA ALA A 118 11.83 -0.10 -6.74
C ALA A 118 10.88 -0.19 -5.52
N ILE A 119 9.60 0.13 -5.69
CA ILE A 119 8.65 0.03 -4.58
C ILE A 119 8.38 -1.42 -4.18
N ARG A 120 8.34 -2.37 -5.11
CA ARG A 120 8.24 -3.79 -4.78
C ARG A 120 9.46 -4.28 -4.04
N GLU A 121 10.66 -3.95 -4.55
CA GLU A 121 11.92 -4.34 -3.90
C GLU A 121 12.03 -3.75 -2.48
N LEU A 122 11.67 -2.49 -2.29
CA LEU A 122 11.69 -1.85 -0.98
C LEU A 122 10.78 -2.55 0.02
N HIS A 123 9.53 -2.82 -0.35
CA HIS A 123 8.60 -3.55 0.52
C HIS A 123 9.07 -4.98 0.79
N THR A 124 9.58 -5.68 -0.22
CA THR A 124 10.13 -7.03 -0.07
C THR A 124 11.30 -7.04 0.91
N ARG A 125 12.27 -6.14 0.75
CA ARG A 125 13.43 -6.02 1.64
C ARG A 125 13.04 -5.66 3.07
N ALA A 126 12.03 -4.81 3.25
CA ALA A 126 11.51 -4.50 4.57
C ALA A 126 11.00 -5.76 5.29
N ILE A 127 10.23 -6.61 4.60
CA ILE A 127 9.75 -7.88 5.17
C ILE A 127 10.92 -8.84 5.42
N GLU A 128 11.84 -8.98 4.46
CA GLU A 128 13.00 -9.87 4.58
C GLU A 128 13.88 -9.55 5.80
N GLN A 129 14.16 -8.26 6.00
CA GLN A 129 15.06 -7.81 7.05
C GLN A 129 14.41 -7.81 8.43
N THR A 130 13.10 -7.63 8.51
CA THR A 130 12.43 -7.31 9.78
C THR A 130 11.27 -8.22 10.15
N GLY A 131 10.70 -8.94 9.19
CA GLY A 131 9.44 -9.66 9.39
C GLY A 131 8.22 -8.74 9.53
N LEU A 132 8.36 -7.42 9.35
CA LEU A 132 7.25 -6.48 9.40
C LEU A 132 6.69 -6.24 8.00
N THR A 133 5.41 -6.51 7.84
CA THR A 133 4.65 -6.08 6.66
C THR A 133 4.19 -4.65 6.83
N CYS A 134 4.10 -3.91 5.74
CA CYS A 134 4.02 -2.46 5.78
C CYS A 134 2.69 -1.92 5.25
N ALA A 135 2.51 -0.62 5.43
CA ALA A 135 1.41 0.16 4.88
C ALA A 135 1.89 1.05 3.74
N ASP A 136 1.07 1.21 2.71
CA ASP A 136 1.27 2.24 1.68
C ASP A 136 -0.03 3.02 1.43
N GLU A 137 0.09 4.20 0.84
CA GLU A 137 -1.05 5.02 0.45
C GLU A 137 -1.49 4.64 -0.97
N MET A 138 -2.75 4.28 -1.12
CA MET A 138 -3.37 4.05 -2.42
C MET A 138 -3.70 5.39 -3.07
N LEU A 139 -2.69 6.06 -3.63
CA LEU A 139 -2.90 7.30 -4.36
C LEU A 139 -3.56 7.03 -5.73
N TYR A 140 -3.13 5.97 -6.38
CA TYR A 140 -3.70 5.49 -7.64
C TYR A 140 -4.18 4.05 -7.45
N PRO A 141 -5.49 3.80 -7.50
CA PRO A 141 -6.05 2.45 -7.32
C PRO A 141 -5.45 1.41 -8.26
N GLU A 142 -5.13 1.80 -9.48
CA GLU A 142 -4.51 0.92 -10.49
C GLU A 142 -3.14 0.42 -10.04
N ASN A 143 -2.36 1.26 -9.35
CA ASN A 143 -1.01 0.92 -8.92
C ASN A 143 -0.98 0.03 -7.67
N HIS A 144 -2.06 0.01 -6.89
CA HIS A 144 -2.14 -0.82 -5.70
C HIS A 144 -1.89 -2.31 -6.01
N ARG A 145 -2.35 -2.80 -7.14
CA ARG A 145 -2.20 -4.21 -7.54
C ARG A 145 -0.75 -4.67 -7.67
N TYR A 146 0.17 -3.76 -7.95
CA TYR A 146 1.60 -4.08 -8.00
C TYR A 146 2.19 -4.39 -6.61
N LEU A 147 1.48 -4.04 -5.52
CA LEU A 147 1.90 -4.24 -4.14
C LEU A 147 0.93 -5.11 -3.33
N SER A 148 -0.16 -5.62 -3.91
CA SER A 148 -1.24 -6.27 -3.18
C SER A 148 -0.81 -7.54 -2.43
N ASP A 149 0.26 -8.19 -2.87
CA ASP A 149 0.87 -9.35 -2.23
C ASP A 149 1.88 -9.00 -1.12
N LEU A 150 2.14 -7.72 -0.89
CA LEU A 150 3.16 -7.22 0.04
C LEU A 150 2.56 -6.44 1.21
N LEU A 151 1.47 -5.69 0.97
CA LEU A 151 0.89 -4.78 1.95
C LEU A 151 -0.03 -5.49 2.93
N SER A 152 0.01 -5.08 4.20
CA SER A 152 -0.94 -5.50 5.24
C SER A 152 -1.87 -4.38 5.68
N TYR A 153 -1.72 -3.19 5.13
CA TYR A 153 -2.59 -2.05 5.38
C TYR A 153 -2.51 -1.06 4.22
N VAL A 154 -3.64 -0.47 3.86
CA VAL A 154 -3.74 0.57 2.84
C VAL A 154 -4.34 1.83 3.43
N ALA A 155 -3.76 2.98 3.13
CA ALA A 155 -4.35 4.27 3.48
C ALA A 155 -4.94 4.95 2.25
N ILE A 156 -6.12 5.54 2.41
CA ILE A 156 -6.69 6.46 1.43
C ILE A 156 -6.48 7.88 1.94
N GLY A 157 -5.76 8.67 1.16
CA GLY A 157 -5.39 10.03 1.51
C GLY A 157 -6.57 11.00 1.53
N ALA A 158 -6.41 12.11 2.24
CA ALA A 158 -7.44 13.13 2.43
C ALA A 158 -8.03 13.71 1.12
N ARG A 159 -7.25 13.70 0.04
CA ARG A 159 -7.72 14.16 -1.29
C ARG A 159 -8.51 13.13 -2.07
N SER A 160 -8.49 11.89 -1.64
CA SER A 160 -9.06 10.73 -2.38
C SER A 160 -10.28 10.12 -1.70
N VAL A 161 -10.62 10.52 -0.47
CA VAL A 161 -11.71 9.89 0.31
C VAL A 161 -13.11 10.11 -0.29
N GLU A 162 -13.28 11.10 -1.13
CA GLU A 162 -14.54 11.35 -1.87
C GLU A 162 -14.57 10.67 -3.24
N ASN A 163 -13.44 10.15 -3.70
CA ASN A 163 -13.32 9.56 -5.02
C ASN A 163 -13.99 8.18 -5.07
N GLN A 164 -14.91 8.03 -6.01
CA GLN A 164 -15.71 6.79 -6.17
C GLN A 164 -14.84 5.55 -6.41
N GLN A 165 -13.80 5.67 -7.22
CA GLN A 165 -12.93 4.55 -7.56
C GLN A 165 -12.10 4.08 -6.36
N HIS A 166 -11.62 5.01 -5.51
CA HIS A 166 -10.94 4.66 -4.27
C HIS A 166 -11.85 3.93 -3.29
N ARG A 167 -13.08 4.44 -3.08
CA ARG A 167 -14.07 3.80 -2.21
C ARG A 167 -14.43 2.39 -2.69
N LEU A 168 -14.63 2.27 -3.99
CA LEU A 168 -14.95 1.02 -4.65
C LEU A 168 -13.80 0.02 -4.48
N THR A 169 -12.57 0.40 -4.81
CA THR A 169 -11.41 -0.47 -4.64
C THR A 169 -11.22 -0.88 -3.18
N ALA A 170 -11.37 0.06 -2.24
CA ALA A 170 -11.27 -0.22 -0.81
C ALA A 170 -12.25 -1.30 -0.35
N SER A 171 -13.48 -1.32 -0.88
CA SER A 171 -14.48 -2.34 -0.52
C SER A 171 -14.15 -3.76 -0.99
N GLY A 172 -13.22 -3.91 -1.92
CA GLY A 172 -12.79 -5.20 -2.47
C GLY A 172 -11.43 -5.68 -1.96
N LEU A 173 -10.81 -4.99 -0.98
CA LEU A 173 -9.52 -5.43 -0.44
C LEU A 173 -9.71 -6.36 0.76
N ASP A 174 -8.91 -7.43 0.81
CA ASP A 174 -8.89 -8.39 1.92
C ASP A 174 -8.02 -7.94 3.10
N ILE A 175 -7.40 -6.77 3.01
CA ILE A 175 -6.60 -6.15 4.06
C ILE A 175 -7.26 -4.88 4.59
N PRO A 176 -6.95 -4.45 5.82
CA PRO A 176 -7.52 -3.23 6.40
C PRO A 176 -7.21 -1.97 5.58
N VAL A 177 -8.22 -1.12 5.43
CA VAL A 177 -8.12 0.16 4.75
C VAL A 177 -8.46 1.30 5.70
N GLY A 178 -7.54 2.27 5.82
CA GLY A 178 -7.76 3.49 6.60
C GLY A 178 -8.20 4.65 5.73
N MET A 179 -9.34 5.24 6.05
CA MET A 179 -9.81 6.47 5.44
C MET A 179 -9.33 7.68 6.23
N LYS A 180 -8.61 8.60 5.60
CA LYS A 180 -8.23 9.86 6.24
C LYS A 180 -9.39 10.85 6.20
N ASN A 181 -9.44 11.78 7.17
CA ASN A 181 -10.33 12.92 7.07
C ASN A 181 -10.04 13.70 5.78
N PRO A 182 -11.06 14.24 5.10
CA PRO A 182 -10.84 15.10 3.94
C PRO A 182 -10.04 16.35 4.33
N THR A 183 -9.45 17.02 3.35
CA THR A 183 -8.62 18.22 3.59
C THR A 183 -9.37 19.34 4.29
N GLY A 184 -10.68 19.45 4.09
CA GLY A 184 -11.56 20.39 4.78
C GLY A 184 -11.94 20.01 6.22
N GLY A 185 -11.55 18.81 6.68
CA GLY A 185 -11.82 18.35 8.04
C GLY A 185 -13.25 17.87 8.32
N ASP A 186 -14.08 17.73 7.28
CA ASP A 186 -15.47 17.30 7.42
C ASP A 186 -15.58 15.81 7.78
N LEU A 187 -16.00 15.53 9.01
CA LEU A 187 -16.17 14.17 9.51
C LEU A 187 -17.31 13.42 8.81
N SER A 188 -18.33 14.09 8.33
CA SER A 188 -19.44 13.45 7.63
C SER A 188 -18.98 12.83 6.30
N VAL A 189 -18.09 13.50 5.58
CA VAL A 189 -17.45 12.98 4.37
C VAL A 189 -16.62 11.73 4.67
N MET A 190 -15.85 11.75 5.76
CA MET A 190 -15.10 10.57 6.20
C MET A 190 -16.02 9.40 6.55
N MET A 191 -17.07 9.63 7.33
CA MET A 191 -18.05 8.60 7.72
C MET A 191 -18.75 8.02 6.49
N ASN A 192 -19.14 8.85 5.52
CA ASN A 192 -19.72 8.39 4.26
C ASN A 192 -18.73 7.52 3.47
N SER A 193 -17.45 7.86 3.50
CA SER A 193 -16.40 7.06 2.85
C SER A 193 -16.23 5.69 3.49
N LEU A 194 -16.29 5.62 4.83
CA LEU A 194 -16.25 4.35 5.56
C LEU A 194 -17.47 3.49 5.24
N THR A 195 -18.67 4.08 5.27
CA THR A 195 -19.91 3.38 4.93
C THR A 195 -19.86 2.82 3.50
N ALA A 196 -19.40 3.62 2.54
CA ALA A 196 -19.26 3.19 1.16
C ALA A 196 -18.22 2.04 1.00
N ALA A 197 -17.10 2.12 1.72
CA ALA A 197 -16.06 1.09 1.66
C ALA A 197 -16.47 -0.22 2.36
N GLN A 198 -17.39 -0.16 3.33
CA GLN A 198 -17.92 -1.34 4.02
C GLN A 198 -19.07 -2.00 3.26
N ALA A 199 -19.66 -1.31 2.29
CA ALA A 199 -20.74 -1.87 1.49
C ALA A 199 -20.19 -2.90 0.50
N SER A 200 -20.96 -4.00 0.32
CA SER A 200 -20.66 -4.97 -0.72
C SER A 200 -20.97 -4.37 -2.09
N HIS A 201 -20.03 -4.42 -3.00
CA HIS A 201 -20.18 -3.94 -4.36
C HIS A 201 -19.91 -5.05 -5.37
N VAL A 202 -20.65 -5.03 -6.46
CA VAL A 202 -20.36 -5.85 -7.63
C VAL A 202 -19.61 -4.98 -8.63
N PHE A 203 -18.41 -5.38 -8.96
CA PHE A 203 -17.58 -4.65 -9.93
C PHE A 203 -17.62 -5.34 -11.29
N LEU A 204 -17.86 -4.55 -12.32
CA LEU A 204 -17.32 -4.89 -13.62
C LEU A 204 -15.88 -4.37 -13.66
N TYR A 205 -14.93 -5.22 -13.36
CA TYR A 205 -13.53 -4.88 -13.51
C TYR A 205 -13.25 -4.75 -15.01
N ARG A 206 -12.61 -3.65 -15.42
CA ARG A 206 -12.04 -3.55 -16.77
C ARG A 206 -10.88 -4.52 -16.86
N CYS A 207 -11.24 -5.66 -17.19
CA CYS A 207 -10.58 -6.86 -17.00
C CYS A 207 -9.52 -7.19 -18.04
N LEU A 208 -9.53 -6.52 -19.18
CA LEU A 208 -8.56 -6.77 -20.24
C LEU A 208 -7.08 -6.63 -19.80
N LEU A 209 -6.86 -5.95 -18.69
CA LEU A 209 -5.53 -5.82 -18.09
C LEU A 209 -5.29 -6.75 -16.90
N TYR A 210 -6.33 -7.45 -16.45
CA TYR A 210 -6.31 -8.14 -15.14
C TYR A 210 -6.95 -9.52 -15.17
N THR A 211 -7.48 -9.92 -16.30
CA THR A 211 -8.22 -11.16 -16.50
C THR A 211 -7.45 -12.43 -16.35
N SER A 212 -6.15 -12.32 -16.37
CA SER A 212 -5.34 -13.51 -16.28
C SER A 212 -5.44 -14.24 -14.93
N ASP A 213 -5.89 -13.54 -13.88
CA ASP A 213 -5.98 -14.16 -12.55
C ASP A 213 -7.32 -14.87 -12.32
N ALA A 214 -8.34 -14.56 -13.13
CA ALA A 214 -9.68 -15.16 -13.00
C ALA A 214 -10.02 -16.18 -14.11
N ALA A 215 -9.17 -16.29 -15.12
CA ALA A 215 -9.39 -17.20 -16.25
C ALA A 215 -8.59 -18.51 -16.15
N ASP A 216 -7.75 -18.63 -15.13
CA ASP A 216 -6.93 -19.82 -14.88
C ASP A 216 -7.44 -20.66 -13.70
N GLU A 217 -8.71 -20.43 -13.23
CA GLU A 217 -9.42 -21.31 -12.30
C GLU A 217 -10.47 -22.19 -13.03
#